data_2b26770d5f6638921b24155c90659314
#
_entry.id   2b26770d5f6638921b24155c90659314
#
_cell.length_a   1.000
_cell.length_b   1.000
_cell.length_c   1.000
_cell.angle_alpha   90.00
_cell.angle_beta   90.00
_cell.angle_gamma   90.00
#
_symmetry.space_group_name_H-M   'P 1'
#
loop_
_entity.id
_entity.type
_entity.pdbx_description
1 polymer ?
#
loop_
_entity_poly.entity_id
_entity_poly.type
_entity_poly.pdbx_seq_one_letter_code
_entity_poly.pdbx_strand_id
1 'polypeptide(L)'
;HRTELTTLQTHMSVMRKIKDFNANLTFDDITHEWLDVYFAHLRKGLENNANTAYKNMGVLKKYVLAAYKAGYMTENPFEDWSIKRISATCVYLNEDELGRLVSLYNSGELDYKLHKTLEFFLFLCFSSLHVGDAKKLQLEQFTEDHFTYFRMKLRNSKPEPIQIPISEPLRNLLFRIVGTRKKGPLFEVIQADQTMNRNLKDIAAIAGIDKPITHKVGRHTFATIYLRHTKDLAALKELLGHSDMKETLVYAHVMDESKREGMQCFNSFTL
;
A
#
# COMPACT_ATOMS: atom_id res chain seq x y z
N HIS A 1 -17.91 16.57 -7.76
CA HIS A 1 -16.89 15.62 -7.31
C HIS A 1 -16.17 15.03 -8.53
N ARG A 2 -14.96 15.52 -8.83
CA ARG A 2 -14.10 14.87 -9.84
C ARG A 2 -13.61 13.55 -9.26
N THR A 3 -14.23 12.46 -9.69
CA THR A 3 -13.73 11.11 -9.41
C THR A 3 -12.40 10.93 -10.14
N GLU A 4 -11.35 10.51 -9.46
CA GLU A 4 -10.07 10.22 -10.11
C GLU A 4 -10.25 9.15 -11.19
N LEU A 5 -9.48 9.25 -12.27
CA LEU A 5 -9.58 8.36 -13.44
C LEU A 5 -9.51 6.87 -13.04
N THR A 6 -8.63 6.53 -12.11
CA THR A 6 -8.45 5.17 -11.58
C THR A 6 -9.69 4.68 -10.80
N THR A 7 -10.34 5.56 -10.06
CA THR A 7 -11.58 5.24 -9.36
C THR A 7 -12.71 5.02 -10.35
N LEU A 8 -12.81 5.87 -11.39
CA LEU A 8 -13.81 5.70 -12.45
C LEU A 8 -13.61 4.37 -13.19
N GLN A 9 -12.37 4.02 -13.57
CA GLN A 9 -12.05 2.74 -14.20
C GLN A 9 -12.45 1.55 -13.33
N THR A 10 -12.22 1.64 -12.01
CA THR A 10 -12.65 0.61 -11.06
C THR A 10 -14.16 0.47 -11.04
N HIS A 11 -14.90 1.58 -10.97
CA HIS A 11 -16.36 1.57 -10.99
C HIS A 11 -16.89 0.99 -12.30
N MET A 12 -16.34 1.40 -13.44
CA MET A 12 -16.73 0.86 -14.75
C MET A 12 -16.50 -0.64 -14.86
N SER A 13 -15.38 -1.14 -14.32
CA SER A 13 -15.08 -2.58 -14.27
C SER A 13 -16.12 -3.35 -13.44
N VAL A 14 -16.55 -2.78 -12.30
CA VAL A 14 -17.58 -3.41 -11.47
C VAL A 14 -18.94 -3.38 -12.19
N MET A 15 -19.32 -2.27 -12.82
CA MET A 15 -20.59 -2.17 -13.57
C MET A 15 -20.62 -3.15 -14.74
N ARG A 16 -19.50 -3.37 -15.42
CA ARG A 16 -19.41 -4.39 -16.48
C ARG A 16 -19.70 -5.77 -15.93
N LYS A 17 -19.07 -6.17 -14.81
CA LYS A 17 -19.32 -7.47 -14.17
C LYS A 17 -20.80 -7.66 -13.77
N ILE A 18 -21.45 -6.60 -13.28
CA ILE A 18 -22.87 -6.63 -12.95
C ILE A 18 -23.70 -6.86 -14.21
N LYS A 19 -23.42 -6.12 -15.29
CA LYS A 19 -24.09 -6.27 -16.58
C LYS A 19 -23.87 -7.65 -17.20
N ASP A 20 -22.66 -8.20 -17.09
CA ASP A 20 -22.36 -9.55 -17.59
C ASP A 20 -23.09 -10.63 -16.77
N PHE A 21 -23.33 -10.40 -15.48
CA PHE A 21 -24.09 -11.30 -14.60
C PHE A 21 -25.59 -11.22 -14.85
N ASN A 22 -26.15 -10.01 -14.98
CA ASN A 22 -27.55 -9.77 -15.28
C ASN A 22 -27.69 -8.51 -16.18
N ALA A 23 -27.86 -8.75 -17.49
CA ALA A 23 -27.91 -7.67 -18.48
C ALA A 23 -29.15 -6.75 -18.33
N ASN A 24 -30.25 -7.28 -17.79
CA ASN A 24 -31.54 -6.59 -17.64
C ASN A 24 -31.84 -6.22 -16.18
N LEU A 25 -30.82 -6.12 -15.34
CA LEU A 25 -30.98 -5.81 -13.93
C LEU A 25 -31.67 -4.46 -13.74
N THR A 26 -32.77 -4.45 -13.00
CA THR A 26 -33.45 -3.26 -12.52
C THR A 26 -33.14 -3.00 -11.05
N PHE A 27 -33.51 -1.84 -10.52
CA PHE A 27 -33.34 -1.57 -9.10
C PHE A 27 -34.21 -2.46 -8.20
N ASP A 28 -35.38 -2.85 -8.68
CA ASP A 28 -36.33 -3.71 -7.94
C ASP A 28 -35.80 -5.17 -7.82
N ASP A 29 -34.95 -5.59 -8.76
CA ASP A 29 -34.31 -6.92 -8.71
C ASP A 29 -33.21 -7.02 -7.66
N ILE A 30 -32.66 -5.90 -7.18
CA ILE A 30 -31.54 -5.89 -6.24
C ILE A 30 -32.09 -6.09 -4.81
N THR A 31 -32.44 -7.34 -4.51
CA THR A 31 -32.88 -7.79 -3.19
C THR A 31 -31.69 -8.30 -2.36
N HIS A 32 -31.95 -8.63 -1.08
CA HIS A 32 -30.97 -9.26 -0.22
C HIS A 32 -30.48 -10.59 -0.81
N GLU A 33 -31.39 -11.43 -1.31
CA GLU A 33 -31.06 -12.71 -1.95
C GLU A 33 -30.24 -12.52 -3.22
N TRP A 34 -30.54 -11.47 -4.02
CA TRP A 34 -29.74 -11.15 -5.19
C TRP A 34 -28.31 -10.78 -4.82
N LEU A 35 -28.10 -10.02 -3.71
CA LEU A 35 -26.76 -9.67 -3.22
C LEU A 35 -25.96 -10.93 -2.85
N ASP A 36 -26.57 -11.92 -2.21
CA ASP A 36 -25.92 -13.19 -1.85
C ASP A 36 -25.53 -14.00 -3.09
N VAL A 37 -26.44 -14.11 -4.06
CA VAL A 37 -26.17 -14.83 -5.33
C VAL A 37 -25.07 -14.13 -6.13
N TYR A 38 -25.12 -12.80 -6.24
CA TYR A 38 -24.09 -12.04 -6.93
C TYR A 38 -22.72 -12.14 -6.20
N PHE A 39 -22.71 -12.08 -4.88
CA PHE A 39 -21.49 -12.28 -4.11
C PHE A 39 -20.90 -13.68 -4.32
N ALA A 40 -21.75 -14.72 -4.33
CA ALA A 40 -21.33 -16.08 -4.64
C ALA A 40 -20.77 -16.20 -6.05
N HIS A 41 -21.37 -15.53 -7.04
CA HIS A 41 -20.84 -15.44 -8.41
C HIS A 41 -19.46 -14.75 -8.45
N LEU A 42 -19.27 -13.64 -7.75
CA LEU A 42 -17.95 -12.99 -7.65
C LEU A 42 -16.89 -13.93 -7.07
N ARG A 43 -17.26 -14.74 -6.07
CA ARG A 43 -16.32 -15.65 -5.36
C ARG A 43 -16.04 -16.93 -6.14
N LYS A 44 -17.08 -17.60 -6.63
CA LYS A 44 -16.99 -18.93 -7.25
C LYS A 44 -16.95 -18.87 -8.79
N GLY A 45 -17.77 -17.98 -9.40
CA GLY A 45 -17.84 -17.87 -10.86
C GLY A 45 -16.66 -17.09 -11.46
N LEU A 46 -16.26 -15.98 -10.81
CA LEU A 46 -15.15 -15.15 -11.27
C LEU A 46 -13.86 -15.38 -10.45
N GLU A 47 -13.83 -16.36 -9.56
CA GLU A 47 -12.68 -16.75 -8.73
C GLU A 47 -11.99 -15.57 -7.98
N ASN A 48 -12.73 -14.51 -7.72
CA ASN A 48 -12.18 -13.36 -7.00
C ASN A 48 -11.83 -13.77 -5.56
N ASN A 49 -10.69 -13.29 -5.05
CA ASN A 49 -10.42 -13.39 -3.62
C ASN A 49 -11.45 -12.58 -2.81
N ALA A 50 -11.59 -12.90 -1.52
CA ALA A 50 -12.60 -12.30 -0.64
C ALA A 50 -12.54 -10.76 -0.61
N ASN A 51 -11.34 -10.17 -0.54
CA ASN A 51 -11.18 -8.72 -0.50
C ASN A 51 -11.51 -8.05 -1.84
N THR A 52 -11.30 -8.73 -2.97
CA THR A 52 -11.72 -8.25 -4.29
C THR A 52 -13.24 -8.27 -4.41
N ALA A 53 -13.88 -9.36 -4.00
CA ALA A 53 -15.35 -9.45 -3.97
C ALA A 53 -15.94 -8.38 -3.03
N TYR A 54 -15.38 -8.22 -1.82
CA TYR A 54 -15.76 -7.16 -0.88
C TYR A 54 -15.70 -5.75 -1.52
N LYS A 55 -14.63 -5.45 -2.25
CA LYS A 55 -14.50 -4.16 -2.95
C LYS A 55 -15.55 -3.98 -4.05
N ASN A 56 -15.85 -5.02 -4.82
CA ASN A 56 -16.89 -4.97 -5.85
C ASN A 56 -18.26 -4.66 -5.20
N MET A 57 -18.61 -5.36 -4.11
CA MET A 57 -19.84 -5.10 -3.38
C MET A 57 -19.88 -3.70 -2.75
N GLY A 58 -18.74 -3.17 -2.30
CA GLY A 58 -18.65 -1.79 -1.80
C GLY A 58 -18.93 -0.73 -2.87
N VAL A 59 -18.51 -0.96 -4.11
CA VAL A 59 -18.86 -0.10 -5.26
C VAL A 59 -20.35 -0.20 -5.57
N LEU A 60 -20.91 -1.41 -5.62
CA LEU A 60 -22.35 -1.62 -5.83
C LEU A 60 -23.17 -0.92 -4.74
N LYS A 61 -22.81 -1.13 -3.46
CA LYS A 61 -23.47 -0.46 -2.32
C LYS A 61 -23.53 1.05 -2.47
N LYS A 62 -22.46 1.67 -2.96
CA LYS A 62 -22.42 3.12 -3.19
C LYS A 62 -23.50 3.58 -4.17
N TYR A 63 -23.71 2.84 -5.25
CA TYR A 63 -24.72 3.19 -6.27
C TYR A 63 -26.14 2.86 -5.81
N VAL A 64 -26.34 1.73 -5.15
CA VAL A 64 -27.65 1.36 -4.56
C VAL A 64 -28.08 2.37 -3.52
N LEU A 65 -27.18 2.79 -2.61
CA LEU A 65 -27.51 3.85 -1.65
C LEU A 65 -27.82 5.20 -2.31
N ALA A 66 -27.18 5.53 -3.41
CA ALA A 66 -27.49 6.74 -4.17
C ALA A 66 -28.87 6.63 -4.83
N ALA A 67 -29.22 5.49 -5.42
CA ALA A 67 -30.52 5.21 -6.03
C ALA A 67 -31.64 5.25 -4.98
N TYR A 68 -31.43 4.60 -3.82
CA TYR A 68 -32.39 4.64 -2.70
C TYR A 68 -32.65 6.08 -2.22
N LYS A 69 -31.59 6.87 -2.00
CA LYS A 69 -31.73 8.29 -1.61
C LYS A 69 -32.41 9.16 -2.66
N ALA A 70 -32.31 8.79 -3.93
CA ALA A 70 -32.96 9.48 -5.03
C ALA A 70 -34.41 9.01 -5.29
N GLY A 71 -34.92 8.04 -4.53
CA GLY A 71 -36.27 7.51 -4.63
C GLY A 71 -36.48 6.51 -5.77
N TYR A 72 -35.42 5.98 -6.38
CA TYR A 72 -35.50 4.91 -7.39
C TYR A 72 -35.72 3.52 -6.80
N MET A 73 -35.60 3.38 -5.49
CA MET A 73 -35.81 2.16 -4.72
C MET A 73 -36.62 2.46 -3.47
N THR A 74 -37.50 1.54 -3.09
CA THR A 74 -38.33 1.66 -1.88
C THR A 74 -37.63 1.17 -0.64
N GLU A 75 -36.71 0.23 -0.79
CA GLU A 75 -35.93 -0.40 0.30
C GLU A 75 -34.44 -0.38 0.01
N ASN A 76 -33.64 -0.44 1.07
CA ASN A 76 -32.19 -0.52 0.95
C ASN A 76 -31.71 -1.95 1.25
N PRO A 77 -31.41 -2.77 0.24
CA PRO A 77 -31.02 -4.17 0.46
C PRO A 77 -29.67 -4.36 1.19
N PHE A 78 -28.91 -3.28 1.39
CA PHE A 78 -27.66 -3.29 2.16
C PHE A 78 -27.85 -2.89 3.63
N GLU A 79 -29.07 -2.71 4.14
CA GLU A 79 -29.28 -2.27 5.52
C GLU A 79 -28.74 -3.31 6.50
N ASP A 80 -29.15 -4.54 6.34
CA ASP A 80 -28.73 -5.67 7.17
C ASP A 80 -27.69 -6.56 6.49
N TRP A 81 -27.32 -6.26 5.26
CA TRP A 81 -26.37 -7.04 4.50
C TRP A 81 -24.94 -6.56 4.73
N SER A 82 -24.09 -7.42 5.23
CA SER A 82 -22.68 -7.11 5.50
C SER A 82 -21.74 -8.27 5.20
N ILE A 83 -20.55 -7.95 4.72
CA ILE A 83 -19.46 -8.91 4.55
C ILE A 83 -18.30 -8.49 5.43
N LYS A 84 -17.73 -9.44 6.15
CA LYS A 84 -16.50 -9.20 6.91
C LYS A 84 -15.31 -9.08 5.96
N ARG A 85 -14.59 -7.98 6.07
CA ARG A 85 -13.31 -7.81 5.39
C ARG A 85 -12.29 -8.74 6.04
N ILE A 86 -11.57 -9.52 5.23
CA ILE A 86 -10.46 -10.33 5.70
C ILE A 86 -9.23 -9.44 5.79
N SER A 87 -8.62 -9.38 6.98
CA SER A 87 -7.35 -8.69 7.14
C SER A 87 -6.28 -9.39 6.30
N ALA A 88 -5.61 -8.64 5.44
CA ALA A 88 -4.52 -9.18 4.65
C ALA A 88 -3.25 -9.17 5.51
N THR A 89 -2.52 -10.28 5.51
CA THR A 89 -1.18 -10.34 6.10
C THR A 89 -0.23 -9.47 5.28
N CYS A 90 0.48 -8.55 5.94
CA CYS A 90 1.47 -7.72 5.28
C CYS A 90 2.77 -8.52 5.11
N VAL A 91 3.18 -8.72 3.86
CA VAL A 91 4.52 -9.25 3.56
C VAL A 91 5.53 -8.12 3.75
N TYR A 92 6.61 -8.40 4.48
CA TYR A 92 7.74 -7.49 4.71
C TYR A 92 9.05 -8.28 4.72
N LEU A 93 10.16 -7.60 4.51
CA LEU A 93 11.51 -8.15 4.65
C LEU A 93 12.00 -7.95 6.08
N ASN A 94 12.65 -8.97 6.64
CA ASN A 94 13.43 -8.78 7.85
C ASN A 94 14.78 -8.10 7.53
N GLU A 95 15.56 -7.79 8.56
CA GLU A 95 16.81 -7.05 8.40
C GLU A 95 17.85 -7.83 7.60
N ASP A 96 17.92 -9.17 7.78
CA ASP A 96 18.81 -10.03 7.04
C ASP A 96 18.46 -10.09 5.55
N GLU A 97 17.17 -10.25 5.22
CA GLU A 97 16.67 -10.23 3.84
C GLU A 97 16.93 -8.87 3.16
N LEU A 98 16.70 -7.76 3.88
CA LEU A 98 17.03 -6.43 3.38
C LEU A 98 18.52 -6.26 3.19
N GLY A 99 19.34 -6.75 4.11
CA GLY A 99 20.81 -6.76 4.03
C GLY A 99 21.32 -7.50 2.80
N ARG A 100 20.72 -8.66 2.46
CA ARG A 100 21.05 -9.41 1.23
C ARG A 100 20.74 -8.60 -0.03
N LEU A 101 19.64 -7.87 -0.08
CA LEU A 101 19.32 -6.99 -1.20
C LEU A 101 20.28 -5.80 -1.32
N VAL A 102 20.70 -5.23 -0.19
CA VAL A 102 21.72 -4.17 -0.16
C VAL A 102 23.08 -4.70 -0.66
N SER A 103 23.46 -5.89 -0.24
CA SER A 103 24.68 -6.54 -0.72
C SER A 103 24.63 -6.82 -2.21
N LEU A 104 23.51 -7.33 -2.73
CA LEU A 104 23.30 -7.57 -4.15
C LEU A 104 23.31 -6.26 -4.96
N TYR A 105 22.76 -5.16 -4.43
CA TYR A 105 22.85 -3.84 -5.05
C TYR A 105 24.30 -3.34 -5.14
N ASN A 106 25.07 -3.60 -4.12
CA ASN A 106 26.47 -3.17 -4.03
C ASN A 106 27.45 -4.03 -4.84
N SER A 107 27.10 -5.30 -5.14
CA SER A 107 27.97 -6.20 -5.91
C SER A 107 28.15 -5.78 -7.36
N GLY A 108 27.17 -5.05 -7.92
CA GLY A 108 27.17 -4.66 -9.34
C GLY A 108 26.90 -5.81 -10.32
N GLU A 109 26.49 -6.99 -9.83
CA GLU A 109 26.26 -8.19 -10.65
C GLU A 109 24.94 -8.16 -11.44
N LEU A 110 24.01 -7.27 -11.06
CA LEU A 110 22.72 -7.14 -11.74
C LEU A 110 22.85 -6.41 -13.08
N ASP A 111 22.08 -6.87 -14.06
CA ASP A 111 21.89 -6.08 -15.27
C ASP A 111 21.31 -4.71 -14.96
N TYR A 112 21.44 -3.77 -15.90
CA TYR A 112 20.98 -2.39 -15.73
C TYR A 112 19.51 -2.29 -15.29
N LYS A 113 18.64 -3.14 -15.87
CA LYS A 113 17.20 -3.09 -15.62
C LYS A 113 16.86 -3.58 -14.22
N LEU A 114 17.44 -4.68 -13.77
CA LEU A 114 17.26 -5.22 -12.42
C LEU A 114 17.93 -4.30 -11.40
N HIS A 115 19.11 -3.76 -11.70
CA HIS A 115 19.79 -2.81 -10.84
C HIS A 115 18.94 -1.56 -10.57
N LYS A 116 18.34 -0.95 -11.62
CA LYS A 116 17.44 0.20 -11.46
C LYS A 116 16.14 -0.15 -10.75
N THR A 117 15.65 -1.38 -10.90
CA THR A 117 14.50 -1.86 -10.11
C THR A 117 14.85 -1.97 -8.63
N LEU A 118 16.01 -2.57 -8.32
CA LEU A 118 16.46 -2.74 -6.94
C LEU A 118 16.77 -1.38 -6.28
N GLU A 119 17.41 -0.47 -7.01
CA GLU A 119 17.66 0.91 -6.59
C GLU A 119 16.36 1.61 -6.13
N PHE A 120 15.34 1.56 -6.97
CA PHE A 120 14.03 2.13 -6.65
C PHE A 120 13.36 1.42 -5.46
N PHE A 121 13.45 0.10 -5.39
CA PHE A 121 12.88 -0.68 -4.29
C PHE A 121 13.56 -0.39 -2.94
N LEU A 122 14.90 -0.31 -2.91
CA LEU A 122 15.64 0.07 -1.71
C LEU A 122 15.28 1.48 -1.26
N PHE A 123 15.06 2.41 -2.22
CA PHE A 123 14.54 3.73 -1.87
C PHE A 123 13.19 3.64 -1.15
N LEU A 124 12.26 2.79 -1.60
CA LEU A 124 10.98 2.59 -0.90
C LEU A 124 11.17 1.97 0.49
N CYS A 125 12.15 1.08 0.65
CA CYS A 125 12.48 0.47 1.95
C CYS A 125 13.05 1.47 2.96
N PHE A 126 13.74 2.50 2.49
CA PHE A 126 14.38 3.50 3.38
C PHE A 126 13.61 4.81 3.51
N SER A 127 12.59 5.05 2.68
CA SER A 127 11.85 6.31 2.64
C SER A 127 10.40 6.22 3.09
N SER A 128 9.87 5.04 3.34
CA SER A 128 8.45 4.80 3.65
C SER A 128 7.45 5.12 2.53
N LEU A 129 7.86 5.67 1.39
CA LEU A 129 6.95 6.19 0.38
C LEU A 129 6.13 5.11 -0.34
N HIS A 130 4.94 5.51 -0.77
CA HIS A 130 4.24 4.76 -1.81
C HIS A 130 4.95 4.92 -3.16
N VAL A 131 4.89 3.89 -3.98
CA VAL A 131 5.47 3.91 -5.34
C VAL A 131 5.01 5.11 -6.16
N GLY A 132 3.72 5.48 -6.07
CA GLY A 132 3.16 6.61 -6.82
C GLY A 132 3.69 7.97 -6.36
N ASP A 133 3.99 8.12 -5.07
CA ASP A 133 4.58 9.33 -4.50
C ASP A 133 6.08 9.39 -4.84
N ALA A 134 6.81 8.29 -4.68
CA ALA A 134 8.23 8.18 -5.01
C ALA A 134 8.54 8.49 -6.48
N LYS A 135 7.69 8.04 -7.40
CA LYS A 135 7.83 8.30 -8.85
C LYS A 135 7.75 9.79 -9.23
N LYS A 136 7.25 10.63 -8.36
CA LYS A 136 7.03 12.07 -8.63
C LYS A 136 7.98 12.99 -7.88
N LEU A 137 8.87 12.43 -7.08
CA LEU A 137 9.84 13.23 -6.33
C LEU A 137 10.75 14.01 -7.28
N GLN A 138 10.99 15.26 -6.90
CA GLN A 138 11.92 16.16 -7.56
C GLN A 138 13.10 16.44 -6.64
N LEU A 139 14.29 16.67 -7.19
CA LEU A 139 15.50 16.93 -6.41
C LEU A 139 15.37 18.18 -5.54
N GLU A 140 14.57 19.15 -5.99
CA GLU A 140 14.31 20.41 -5.27
C GLU A 140 13.53 20.21 -3.96
N GLN A 141 12.97 19.02 -3.72
CA GLN A 141 12.26 18.66 -2.47
C GLN A 141 13.21 18.17 -1.37
N PHE A 142 14.49 18.00 -1.69
CA PHE A 142 15.51 17.47 -0.78
C PHE A 142 16.36 18.58 -0.18
N THR A 143 16.57 18.46 1.12
CA THR A 143 17.61 19.19 1.86
C THR A 143 18.70 18.20 2.29
N GLU A 144 19.66 18.66 3.07
CA GLU A 144 20.70 17.78 3.60
C GLU A 144 20.15 16.72 4.56
N ASP A 145 19.16 17.09 5.40
CA ASP A 145 18.69 16.26 6.51
C ASP A 145 17.35 15.59 6.26
N HIS A 146 16.56 16.10 5.33
CA HIS A 146 15.22 15.60 5.06
C HIS A 146 14.77 15.91 3.64
N PHE A 147 13.67 15.28 3.22
CA PHE A 147 12.90 15.72 2.07
C PHE A 147 11.42 15.86 2.42
N THR A 148 10.73 16.71 1.69
CA THR A 148 9.31 17.00 1.93
C THR A 148 8.49 16.67 0.71
N TYR A 149 7.38 15.97 0.91
CA TYR A 149 6.45 15.64 -0.17
C TYR A 149 4.99 15.76 0.27
N PHE A 150 4.09 15.83 -0.72
CA PHE A 150 2.64 15.78 -0.50
C PHE A 150 2.08 14.46 -1.00
N ARG A 151 1.34 13.77 -0.12
CA ARG A 151 0.76 12.47 -0.47
C ARG A 151 -0.30 12.62 -1.57
N MET A 152 -0.08 12.02 -2.73
CA MET A 152 -0.97 12.11 -3.90
C MET A 152 -2.41 11.72 -3.62
N LYS A 153 -2.63 10.68 -2.82
CA LYS A 153 -3.98 10.18 -2.47
C LYS A 153 -4.80 11.21 -1.69
N LEU A 154 -4.16 12.12 -0.98
CA LEU A 154 -4.81 13.18 -0.18
C LEU A 154 -4.90 14.53 -0.91
N ARG A 155 -4.50 14.60 -2.17
CA ARG A 155 -4.41 15.84 -2.97
C ARG A 155 -5.69 16.68 -2.96
N ASN A 156 -6.86 16.06 -2.81
CA ASN A 156 -8.15 16.74 -2.80
C ASN A 156 -8.64 17.14 -1.40
N SER A 157 -7.89 16.86 -0.33
CA SER A 157 -8.29 17.05 1.06
C SER A 157 -7.32 17.92 1.88
N LYS A 158 -6.76 19.01 1.29
CA LYS A 158 -5.74 19.87 1.93
C LYS A 158 -4.60 19.01 2.51
N PRO A 159 -3.75 18.41 1.67
CA PRO A 159 -2.68 17.56 2.15
C PRO A 159 -1.66 18.40 2.94
N GLU A 160 -1.33 17.95 4.13
CA GLU A 160 -0.19 18.49 4.87
C GLU A 160 1.11 17.95 4.27
N PRO A 161 2.19 18.77 4.26
CA PRO A 161 3.50 18.30 3.85
C PRO A 161 4.00 17.22 4.81
N ILE A 162 4.51 16.13 4.26
CA ILE A 162 5.14 15.06 5.04
C ILE A 162 6.65 15.22 4.91
N GLN A 163 7.32 15.35 6.04
CA GLN A 163 8.76 15.46 6.12
C GLN A 163 9.37 14.11 6.49
N ILE A 164 10.29 13.63 5.67
CA ILE A 164 11.00 12.35 5.89
C ILE A 164 12.47 12.65 6.18
N PRO A 165 12.95 12.33 7.37
CA PRO A 165 14.37 12.43 7.70
C PRO A 165 15.21 11.48 6.83
N ILE A 166 16.39 11.92 6.43
CA ILE A 166 17.31 11.15 5.60
C ILE A 166 18.27 10.39 6.50
N SER A 167 18.05 9.06 6.60
CA SER A 167 18.99 8.16 7.26
C SER A 167 20.26 7.99 6.45
N GLU A 168 21.33 7.51 7.07
CA GLU A 168 22.61 7.29 6.39
C GLU A 168 22.51 6.32 5.19
N PRO A 169 21.83 5.16 5.28
CA PRO A 169 21.62 4.29 4.11
C PRO A 169 20.86 5.00 2.97
N LEU A 170 19.85 5.80 3.32
CA LEU A 170 19.10 6.58 2.31
C LEU A 170 19.98 7.65 1.68
N ARG A 171 20.82 8.34 2.45
CA ARG A 171 21.79 9.34 1.95
C ARG A 171 22.75 8.74 0.95
N ASN A 172 23.34 7.59 1.28
CA ASN A 172 24.28 6.88 0.41
C ASN A 172 23.59 6.42 -0.89
N LEU A 173 22.37 5.96 -0.81
CA LEU A 173 21.57 5.58 -1.97
C LEU A 173 21.26 6.80 -2.85
N LEU A 174 20.81 7.91 -2.23
CA LEU A 174 20.53 9.17 -2.94
C LEU A 174 21.75 9.71 -3.65
N PHE A 175 22.93 9.64 -3.03
CA PHE A 175 24.17 10.08 -3.67
C PHE A 175 24.43 9.33 -4.98
N ARG A 176 24.15 8.03 -5.02
CA ARG A 176 24.31 7.20 -6.24
C ARG A 176 23.21 7.50 -7.29
N ILE A 177 21.96 7.71 -6.84
CA ILE A 177 20.84 8.03 -7.73
C ILE A 177 21.02 9.39 -8.38
N VAL A 178 21.39 10.39 -7.58
CA VAL A 178 21.45 11.79 -7.99
C VAL A 178 22.70 12.09 -8.83
N GLY A 179 23.84 11.52 -8.44
CA GLY A 179 25.13 11.84 -9.06
C GLY A 179 25.42 13.34 -8.99
N THR A 180 25.66 13.96 -10.12
CA THR A 180 25.95 15.41 -10.23
C THR A 180 24.74 16.29 -10.50
N ARG A 181 23.55 15.71 -10.59
CA ARG A 181 22.30 16.44 -10.89
C ARG A 181 21.89 17.34 -9.73
N LYS A 182 21.40 18.53 -10.05
CA LYS A 182 20.93 19.49 -9.05
C LYS A 182 19.43 19.78 -9.13
N LYS A 183 18.77 19.40 -10.21
CA LYS A 183 17.35 19.68 -10.48
C LYS A 183 16.69 18.55 -11.24
N GLY A 184 15.36 18.49 -11.18
CA GLY A 184 14.55 17.57 -11.96
C GLY A 184 14.13 16.33 -11.19
N PRO A 185 13.57 15.29 -11.86
CA PRO A 185 13.05 14.11 -11.21
C PRO A 185 14.14 13.34 -10.49
N LEU A 186 13.83 12.82 -9.28
CA LEU A 186 14.77 11.96 -8.55
C LEU A 186 15.13 10.73 -9.39
N PHE A 187 14.15 10.08 -9.97
CA PHE A 187 14.33 8.91 -10.82
C PHE A 187 14.10 9.28 -12.29
N GLU A 188 15.13 9.15 -13.12
CA GLU A 188 15.05 9.40 -14.57
C GLU A 188 14.36 8.26 -15.32
N VAL A 189 14.53 7.03 -14.83
CA VAL A 189 13.92 5.83 -15.43
C VAL A 189 12.86 5.29 -14.48
N ILE A 190 11.61 5.42 -14.90
CA ILE A 190 10.46 4.93 -14.13
C ILE A 190 9.83 3.75 -14.87
N GLN A 191 9.88 2.58 -14.24
CA GLN A 191 9.24 1.38 -14.76
C GLN A 191 7.75 1.34 -14.39
N ALA A 192 6.94 0.67 -15.22
CA ALA A 192 5.56 0.34 -14.89
C ALA A 192 5.52 -0.61 -13.68
N ASP A 193 4.49 -0.48 -12.83
CA ASP A 193 4.37 -1.27 -11.59
C ASP A 193 4.41 -2.78 -11.86
N GLN A 194 3.81 -3.24 -12.97
CA GLN A 194 3.82 -4.65 -13.35
C GLN A 194 5.23 -5.13 -13.71
N THR A 195 5.98 -4.33 -14.48
CA THR A 195 7.37 -4.64 -14.84
C THR A 195 8.26 -4.66 -13.60
N MET A 196 8.11 -3.67 -12.72
CA MET A 196 8.83 -3.61 -11.46
C MET A 196 8.56 -4.85 -10.60
N ASN A 197 7.29 -5.24 -10.43
CA ASN A 197 6.95 -6.41 -9.64
C ASN A 197 7.49 -7.73 -10.24
N ARG A 198 7.57 -7.85 -11.57
CA ARG A 198 8.19 -8.99 -12.23
C ARG A 198 9.70 -9.02 -11.94
N ASN A 199 10.39 -7.92 -12.15
CA ASN A 199 11.81 -7.81 -11.88
C ASN A 199 12.14 -8.06 -10.40
N LEU A 200 11.28 -7.63 -9.47
CA LEU A 200 11.45 -7.89 -8.04
C LEU A 200 11.36 -9.39 -7.69
N LYS A 201 10.60 -10.19 -8.45
CA LYS A 201 10.60 -11.64 -8.26
C LYS A 201 11.93 -12.24 -8.68
N ASP A 202 12.50 -11.79 -9.79
CA ASP A 202 13.79 -12.25 -10.27
C ASP A 202 14.89 -11.87 -9.28
N ILE A 203 14.88 -10.64 -8.77
CA ILE A 203 15.79 -10.13 -7.74
C ILE A 203 15.66 -10.93 -6.45
N ALA A 204 14.43 -11.26 -6.01
CA ALA A 204 14.21 -12.07 -4.82
C ALA A 204 14.83 -13.46 -4.96
N ALA A 205 14.66 -14.10 -6.13
CA ALA A 205 15.26 -15.40 -6.41
C ALA A 205 16.80 -15.35 -6.37
N ILE A 206 17.41 -14.33 -6.98
CA ILE A 206 18.88 -14.11 -6.95
C ILE A 206 19.37 -13.90 -5.51
N ALA A 207 18.63 -13.13 -4.70
CA ALA A 207 18.97 -12.86 -3.30
C ALA A 207 18.63 -14.01 -2.34
N GLY A 208 18.05 -15.12 -2.82
CA GLY A 208 17.62 -16.25 -1.99
C GLY A 208 16.51 -15.89 -1.00
N ILE A 209 15.57 -15.04 -1.42
CA ILE A 209 14.42 -14.61 -0.61
C ILE A 209 13.16 -15.32 -1.08
N ASP A 210 12.64 -16.21 -0.24
CA ASP A 210 11.42 -16.98 -0.52
C ASP A 210 10.17 -16.24 0.01
N LYS A 211 9.94 -15.03 -0.52
CA LYS A 211 8.74 -14.22 -0.24
C LYS A 211 8.26 -13.55 -1.53
N PRO A 212 6.94 -13.38 -1.72
CA PRO A 212 6.39 -12.69 -2.88
C PRO A 212 6.66 -11.18 -2.77
N ILE A 213 7.84 -10.72 -3.22
CA ILE A 213 8.21 -9.31 -3.17
C ILE A 213 7.50 -8.55 -4.28
N THR A 214 6.88 -7.45 -3.89
CA THR A 214 6.31 -6.42 -4.76
C THR A 214 6.77 -5.04 -4.29
N HIS A 215 6.60 -3.99 -5.11
CA HIS A 215 6.95 -2.62 -4.69
C HIS A 215 6.30 -2.20 -3.35
N LYS A 216 5.13 -2.77 -2.98
CA LYS A 216 4.46 -2.47 -1.71
C LYS A 216 5.23 -2.99 -0.50
N VAL A 217 5.97 -4.08 -0.68
CA VAL A 217 6.78 -4.69 0.38
C VAL A 217 7.82 -3.70 0.91
N GLY A 218 8.36 -2.80 0.08
CA GLY A 218 9.31 -1.79 0.54
C GLY A 218 8.77 -0.94 1.69
N ARG A 219 7.56 -0.38 1.51
CA ARG A 219 6.93 0.42 2.58
C ARG A 219 6.56 -0.41 3.80
N HIS A 220 6.11 -1.66 3.63
CA HIS A 220 5.84 -2.55 4.75
C HIS A 220 7.12 -2.90 5.51
N THR A 221 8.22 -3.09 4.81
CA THR A 221 9.55 -3.33 5.38
C THR A 221 10.00 -2.13 6.23
N PHE A 222 9.92 -0.92 5.67
CA PHE A 222 10.20 0.31 6.44
C PHE A 222 9.39 0.35 7.73
N ALA A 223 8.07 0.21 7.62
CA ALA A 223 7.17 0.34 8.76
C ALA A 223 7.46 -0.70 9.84
N THR A 224 7.72 -1.95 9.44
CA THR A 224 7.99 -3.06 10.37
C THR A 224 9.32 -2.88 11.07
N ILE A 225 10.40 -2.57 10.34
CA ILE A 225 11.73 -2.35 10.92
C ILE A 225 11.71 -1.13 11.84
N TYR A 226 11.15 0.01 11.36
CA TYR A 226 11.04 1.22 12.17
C TYR A 226 10.32 0.96 13.50
N LEU A 227 9.14 0.32 13.45
CA LEU A 227 8.34 0.06 14.64
C LEU A 227 9.01 -0.95 15.59
N ARG A 228 9.77 -1.92 15.06
CA ARG A 228 10.53 -2.88 15.89
C ARG A 228 11.59 -2.17 16.74
N HIS A 229 12.26 -1.18 16.17
CA HIS A 229 13.33 -0.45 16.87
C HIS A 229 12.82 0.69 17.77
N THR A 230 11.83 1.45 17.30
CA THR A 230 11.37 2.66 18.02
C THR A 230 10.19 2.40 18.95
N LYS A 231 9.35 1.40 18.62
CA LYS A 231 8.07 1.12 19.30
C LYS A 231 7.10 2.30 19.28
N ASP A 232 7.38 3.32 18.45
CA ASP A 232 6.60 4.56 18.32
C ASP A 232 5.64 4.47 17.12
N LEU A 233 4.40 4.11 17.42
CA LEU A 233 3.34 3.99 16.41
C LEU A 233 2.85 5.36 15.93
N ALA A 234 2.96 6.41 16.76
CA ALA A 234 2.52 7.75 16.39
C ALA A 234 3.48 8.36 15.37
N ALA A 235 4.79 8.33 15.65
CA ALA A 235 5.80 8.79 14.69
C ALA A 235 5.76 7.97 13.39
N LEU A 236 5.54 6.64 13.46
CA LEU A 236 5.35 5.82 12.27
C LEU A 236 4.15 6.28 11.44
N LYS A 237 3.01 6.60 12.07
CA LYS A 237 1.82 7.12 11.39
C LYS A 237 2.15 8.39 10.60
N GLU A 238 2.89 9.32 11.20
CA GLU A 238 3.31 10.58 10.56
C GLU A 238 4.23 10.32 9.36
N LEU A 239 5.28 9.50 9.53
CA LEU A 239 6.21 9.11 8.46
C LEU A 239 5.50 8.41 7.30
N LEU A 240 4.48 7.62 7.59
CA LEU A 240 3.64 6.97 6.58
C LEU A 240 2.60 7.94 5.97
N GLY A 241 2.35 9.08 6.57
CA GLY A 241 1.29 10.00 6.16
C GLY A 241 -0.09 9.36 6.21
N HIS A 242 -0.37 8.54 7.22
CA HIS A 242 -1.67 7.92 7.41
C HIS A 242 -2.63 8.91 8.07
N SER A 243 -3.81 9.09 7.50
CA SER A 243 -4.86 9.95 8.07
C SER A 243 -5.50 9.31 9.31
N ASP A 244 -5.66 7.98 9.31
CA ASP A 244 -6.25 7.21 10.42
C ASP A 244 -5.20 6.27 11.03
N MET A 245 -5.13 6.23 12.36
CA MET A 245 -4.29 5.30 13.10
C MET A 245 -4.56 3.83 12.75
N LYS A 246 -5.79 3.50 12.37
CA LYS A 246 -6.17 2.14 11.93
C LYS A 246 -5.35 1.65 10.75
N GLU A 247 -4.89 2.56 9.86
CA GLU A 247 -4.00 2.19 8.74
C GLU A 247 -2.62 1.75 9.25
N THR A 248 -2.17 2.27 10.39
CA THR A 248 -0.86 1.96 10.99
C THR A 248 -0.93 0.75 11.92
N LEU A 249 -2.09 0.49 12.53
CA LEU A 249 -2.30 -0.65 13.44
C LEU A 249 -2.05 -2.02 12.78
N VAL A 250 -2.03 -2.11 11.45
CA VAL A 250 -1.66 -3.35 10.75
C VAL A 250 -0.24 -3.82 11.06
N TYR A 251 0.62 -2.92 11.55
CA TYR A 251 1.99 -3.21 11.97
C TYR A 251 2.11 -3.49 13.48
N ALA A 252 1.05 -3.28 14.26
CA ALA A 252 1.11 -3.39 15.73
C ALA A 252 1.46 -4.81 16.22
N HIS A 253 1.24 -5.84 15.39
CA HIS A 253 1.63 -7.22 15.71
C HIS A 253 3.15 -7.37 16.00
N VAL A 254 3.98 -6.48 15.43
CA VAL A 254 5.44 -6.44 15.68
C VAL A 254 5.75 -6.04 17.12
N MET A 255 4.80 -5.39 17.81
CA MET A 255 4.96 -4.93 19.19
C MET A 255 4.60 -6.00 20.24
N ASP A 256 4.11 -7.18 19.85
CA ASP A 256 3.68 -8.20 20.83
C ASP A 256 4.85 -8.75 21.67
N GLU A 257 6.06 -8.84 21.09
CA GLU A 257 7.26 -9.18 21.87
C GLU A 257 7.61 -8.10 22.89
N SER A 258 7.39 -6.83 22.56
CA SER A 258 7.70 -5.71 23.44
C SER A 258 6.74 -5.56 24.62
N LYS A 259 5.55 -6.19 24.58
CA LYS A 259 4.66 -6.23 25.75
C LYS A 259 5.29 -7.00 26.91
N ARG A 260 5.94 -8.12 26.61
CA ARG A 260 6.68 -8.90 27.64
C ARG A 260 7.88 -8.13 28.17
N GLU A 261 8.66 -7.51 27.30
CA GLU A 261 9.79 -6.67 27.68
C GLU A 261 9.35 -5.47 28.53
N GLY A 262 8.24 -4.81 28.12
CA GLY A 262 7.66 -3.69 28.87
C GLY A 262 7.22 -4.07 30.28
N MET A 263 6.71 -5.30 30.49
CA MET A 263 6.33 -5.76 31.84
C MET A 263 7.54 -6.00 32.75
N GLN A 264 8.73 -6.14 32.22
CA GLN A 264 9.95 -6.30 33.03
C GLN A 264 10.28 -5.05 33.86
N CYS A 265 9.78 -3.86 33.46
CA CYS A 265 9.97 -2.64 34.27
C CYS A 265 9.36 -2.75 35.69
N PHE A 266 8.40 -3.65 35.90
CA PHE A 266 7.77 -3.88 37.20
C PHE A 266 8.54 -4.90 38.06
N ASN A 267 9.55 -5.60 37.51
CA ASN A 267 10.31 -6.60 38.27
C ASN A 267 11.17 -5.99 39.40
N SER A 268 11.37 -4.68 39.38
CA SER A 268 12.10 -3.96 40.44
C SER A 268 11.23 -3.70 41.70
N PHE A 269 9.92 -3.90 41.61
CA PHE A 269 9.01 -3.72 42.75
C PHE A 269 8.85 -5.05 43.49
N THR A 270 9.28 -5.09 44.76
CA THR A 270 9.13 -6.24 45.64
C THR A 270 7.83 -6.04 46.46
N LEU A 271 6.94 -7.03 46.44
CA LEU A 271 5.71 -7.06 47.25
C LEU A 271 6.01 -7.76 48.59
#